data_beb40e5c9b0948739941cc3c7b9f2a9e
#
_entry.id   beb40e5c9b0948739941cc3c7b9f2a9e
#
_cell.length_a   1.000
_cell.length_b   1.000
_cell.length_c   1.000
_cell.angle_alpha   90.00
_cell.angle_beta   90.00
_cell.angle_gamma   90.00
#
_symmetry.space_group_name_H-M   'P 1'
#
loop_
_entity.id
_entity.type
_entity.pdbx_description
1 polymer ?
#
loop_
_entity_poly.entity_id
_entity_poly.type
_entity_poly.pdbx_seq_one_letter_code
_entity_poly.pdbx_strand_id
1 'polypeptide(L)'
;MFNWTIRTFALLIFIGVFSMFILLLDKEAGDPVNLDRTRSVIPEFNLDSLNRDFPVTSQFFSELEKDTIVVMNVWASWCISCAIEHPFLMELESAVNLIGLNYKDDQDDAKNWLLAKGDPYEFSIHDPIGTFALDLGVSGAPETFLIVNNEVVLHYVGIVNQDIWMNYFDPIVQEIFDKK
;
A
#
# COMPACT_ATOMS: atom_id res chain seq x y z
N MET A 1 -3.22 -43.22 42.33
CA MET A 1 -2.66 -43.52 41.00
C MET A 1 -3.55 -43.01 39.86
N PHE A 2 -4.88 -43.03 39.98
CA PHE A 2 -5.81 -42.57 38.96
C PHE A 2 -5.67 -41.08 38.56
N ASN A 3 -5.33 -40.18 39.47
CA ASN A 3 -5.21 -38.76 39.23
C ASN A 3 -3.95 -38.33 38.41
N TRP A 4 -2.91 -39.16 38.37
CA TRP A 4 -1.70 -38.85 37.59
C TRP A 4 -1.92 -39.11 36.11
N THR A 5 -2.57 -40.22 35.75
CA THR A 5 -2.87 -40.55 34.35
C THR A 5 -3.78 -39.52 33.70
N ILE A 6 -4.76 -38.98 34.44
CA ILE A 6 -5.63 -37.90 33.96
C ILE A 6 -4.83 -36.60 33.73
N ARG A 7 -3.91 -36.27 34.65
CA ARG A 7 -3.07 -35.07 34.52
C ARG A 7 -2.10 -35.16 33.33
N THR A 8 -1.48 -36.32 33.12
CA THR A 8 -0.58 -36.55 31.98
C THR A 8 -1.35 -36.52 30.67
N PHE A 9 -2.56 -37.08 30.61
CA PHE A 9 -3.41 -37.05 29.43
C PHE A 9 -3.88 -35.62 29.09
N ALA A 10 -4.29 -34.85 30.09
CA ALA A 10 -4.67 -33.45 29.93
C ALA A 10 -3.49 -32.58 29.42
N LEU A 11 -2.27 -32.83 29.93
CA LEU A 11 -1.06 -32.16 29.50
C LEU A 11 -0.73 -32.47 28.03
N LEU A 12 -0.86 -33.71 27.61
CA LEU A 12 -0.61 -34.13 26.22
C LEU A 12 -1.61 -33.50 25.26
N ILE A 13 -2.91 -33.42 25.63
CA ILE A 13 -3.92 -32.73 24.84
C ILE A 13 -3.58 -31.22 24.72
N PHE A 14 -3.22 -30.61 25.84
CA PHE A 14 -2.85 -29.18 25.84
C PHE A 14 -1.65 -28.91 24.93
N ILE A 15 -0.59 -29.74 25.02
CA ILE A 15 0.59 -29.62 24.15
C ILE A 15 0.20 -29.82 22.68
N GLY A 16 -0.66 -30.81 22.39
CA GLY A 16 -1.12 -31.05 21.01
C GLY A 16 -1.92 -29.89 20.44
N VAL A 17 -2.86 -29.32 21.20
CA VAL A 17 -3.66 -28.15 20.80
C VAL A 17 -2.78 -26.91 20.65
N PHE A 18 -1.85 -26.72 21.59
CA PHE A 18 -0.92 -25.58 21.56
C PHE A 18 0.04 -25.67 20.36
N SER A 19 0.58 -26.87 20.08
CA SER A 19 1.43 -27.10 18.89
C SER A 19 0.65 -26.88 17.60
N MET A 20 -0.60 -27.38 17.53
CA MET A 20 -1.47 -27.13 16.38
C MET A 20 -1.76 -25.63 16.19
N PHE A 21 -1.98 -24.90 17.28
CA PHE A 21 -2.20 -23.46 17.25
C PHE A 21 -0.96 -22.70 16.74
N ILE A 22 0.24 -23.06 17.22
CA ILE A 22 1.50 -22.48 16.71
C ILE A 22 1.69 -22.77 15.21
N LEU A 23 1.43 -24.02 14.76
CA LEU A 23 1.53 -24.37 13.34
C LEU A 23 0.50 -23.63 12.46
N LEU A 24 -0.68 -23.32 13.00
CA LEU A 24 -1.67 -22.52 12.29
C LEU A 24 -1.24 -21.04 12.19
N LEU A 25 -0.66 -20.48 13.27
CA LEU A 25 -0.12 -19.11 13.25
C LEU A 25 1.05 -18.98 12.27
N ASP A 26 1.93 -19.97 12.18
CA ASP A 26 3.07 -19.96 11.28
C ASP A 26 2.64 -20.06 9.79
N LYS A 27 1.50 -20.71 9.54
CA LYS A 27 0.92 -20.84 8.20
C LYS A 27 0.30 -19.54 7.69
N GLU A 28 -0.18 -18.66 8.59
CA GLU A 28 -0.68 -17.33 8.23
C GLU A 28 0.44 -16.29 8.05
N ALA A 29 1.66 -16.58 8.52
CA ALA A 29 2.82 -15.69 8.35
C ALA A 29 3.46 -15.77 6.95
N GLY A 30 2.95 -16.62 6.05
CA GLY A 30 3.59 -16.97 4.78
C GLY A 30 3.16 -16.19 3.54
N ASP A 31 1.98 -15.53 3.55
CA ASP A 31 1.57 -14.61 2.46
C ASP A 31 1.09 -13.30 3.10
N PRO A 32 1.58 -12.14 2.65
CA PRO A 32 0.96 -10.89 3.05
C PRO A 32 -0.48 -10.93 2.53
N VAL A 33 -1.43 -11.12 3.43
CA VAL A 33 -2.90 -11.25 3.20
C VAL A 33 -3.49 -10.04 2.46
N ASN A 34 -2.67 -9.10 2.02
CA ASN A 34 -3.01 -7.77 1.58
C ASN A 34 -2.53 -7.45 0.16
N LEU A 35 -2.33 -8.48 -0.68
CA LEU A 35 -1.93 -8.31 -2.07
C LEU A 35 -3.12 -8.61 -2.98
N ASP A 36 -3.71 -7.62 -3.62
CA ASP A 36 -4.72 -7.80 -4.66
C ASP A 36 -4.10 -7.55 -6.04
N ARG A 37 -4.25 -8.54 -6.94
CA ARG A 37 -3.84 -8.47 -8.35
C ARG A 37 -5.06 -8.42 -9.29
N THR A 38 -6.24 -8.16 -8.75
CA THR A 38 -7.44 -7.98 -9.57
C THR A 38 -7.31 -6.66 -10.31
N ARG A 39 -7.27 -6.71 -11.63
CA ARG A 39 -7.21 -5.51 -12.45
C ARG A 39 -8.52 -4.73 -12.32
N SER A 40 -8.42 -3.48 -11.95
CA SER A 40 -9.53 -2.53 -11.89
C SER A 40 -9.16 -1.23 -12.55
N VAL A 41 -10.11 -0.65 -13.28
CA VAL A 41 -9.93 0.68 -13.89
C VAL A 41 -9.96 1.74 -12.79
N ILE A 42 -9.13 2.77 -12.92
CA ILE A 42 -9.15 3.91 -12.01
C ILE A 42 -10.53 4.57 -12.02
N PRO A 43 -11.19 4.73 -10.87
CA PRO A 43 -12.48 5.42 -10.77
C PRO A 43 -12.40 6.87 -11.22
N GLU A 44 -13.54 7.44 -11.66
CA GLU A 44 -13.64 8.86 -12.00
C GLU A 44 -13.49 9.73 -10.75
N PHE A 45 -12.62 10.74 -10.83
CA PHE A 45 -12.45 11.73 -9.78
C PHE A 45 -12.04 13.10 -10.36
N ASN A 46 -12.23 14.14 -9.55
CA ASN A 46 -11.74 15.49 -9.78
C ASN A 46 -11.42 16.11 -8.42
N LEU A 47 -10.15 16.16 -8.06
CA LEU A 47 -9.65 16.55 -6.74
C LEU A 47 -8.49 17.54 -6.86
N ASP A 48 -8.36 18.40 -5.85
CA ASP A 48 -7.23 19.31 -5.76
C ASP A 48 -5.92 18.55 -5.52
N SER A 49 -4.81 19.19 -5.83
CA SER A 49 -3.47 18.72 -5.50
C SER A 49 -2.88 19.55 -4.37
N LEU A 50 -2.01 18.94 -3.54
CA LEU A 50 -1.29 19.66 -2.49
C LEU A 50 -0.26 20.64 -3.05
N ASN A 51 0.33 20.34 -4.21
CA ASN A 51 1.49 21.04 -4.77
C ASN A 51 1.34 21.47 -6.26
N ARG A 52 0.12 21.36 -6.83
CA ARG A 52 -0.22 21.90 -8.17
C ARG A 52 -1.35 22.93 -8.06
N ASP A 53 -1.34 23.91 -8.94
CA ASP A 53 -2.35 25.00 -8.96
C ASP A 53 -3.65 24.61 -9.69
N PHE A 54 -3.75 23.38 -10.17
CA PHE A 54 -4.93 22.87 -10.89
C PHE A 54 -5.32 21.48 -10.38
N PRO A 55 -6.61 21.14 -10.47
CA PRO A 55 -7.09 19.84 -10.00
C PRO A 55 -6.54 18.69 -10.85
N VAL A 56 -6.40 17.53 -10.23
CA VAL A 56 -6.07 16.27 -10.88
C VAL A 56 -7.37 15.50 -11.12
N THR A 57 -7.50 14.92 -12.30
CA THR A 57 -8.66 14.12 -12.69
C THR A 57 -8.23 12.73 -13.12
N SER A 58 -9.19 11.80 -13.24
CA SER A 58 -8.97 10.45 -13.76
C SER A 58 -8.35 10.44 -15.17
N GLN A 59 -8.54 11.52 -15.95
CA GLN A 59 -7.91 11.68 -17.27
C GLN A 59 -6.38 11.63 -17.22
N PHE A 60 -5.77 12.09 -16.11
CA PHE A 60 -4.32 11.99 -15.93
C PHE A 60 -3.81 10.56 -16.23
N PHE A 61 -4.47 9.53 -15.70
CA PHE A 61 -4.05 8.14 -15.91
C PHE A 61 -4.35 7.62 -17.32
N SER A 62 -5.43 8.10 -17.94
CA SER A 62 -5.83 7.66 -19.30
C SER A 62 -5.04 8.34 -20.42
N GLU A 63 -4.42 9.49 -20.15
CA GLU A 63 -3.60 10.25 -21.09
C GLU A 63 -2.11 9.93 -21.02
N LEU A 64 -1.68 9.09 -20.07
CA LEU A 64 -0.30 8.62 -19.99
C LEU A 64 0.07 7.82 -21.23
N GLU A 65 1.34 7.90 -21.62
CA GLU A 65 1.88 7.03 -22.67
C GLU A 65 1.65 5.56 -22.32
N LYS A 66 1.44 4.76 -23.36
CA LYS A 66 1.24 3.31 -23.19
C LYS A 66 2.39 2.69 -22.41
N ASP A 67 2.05 1.79 -21.49
CA ASP A 67 2.97 1.08 -20.60
C ASP A 67 3.78 2.01 -19.66
N THR A 68 3.29 3.24 -19.42
CA THR A 68 3.79 4.09 -18.35
C THR A 68 3.35 3.49 -17.00
N ILE A 69 4.31 3.31 -16.11
CA ILE A 69 4.11 2.80 -14.77
C ILE A 69 3.99 3.98 -13.82
N VAL A 70 2.93 3.99 -13.02
CA VAL A 70 2.73 4.94 -11.92
C VAL A 70 2.59 4.16 -10.61
N VAL A 71 3.33 4.57 -9.62
CA VAL A 71 3.17 4.10 -8.23
C VAL A 71 2.40 5.16 -7.46
N MET A 72 1.22 4.82 -6.96
CA MET A 72 0.42 5.71 -6.13
C MET A 72 0.41 5.21 -4.70
N ASN A 73 0.96 6.01 -3.79
CA ASN A 73 1.00 5.70 -2.36
C ASN A 73 -0.06 6.51 -1.61
N VAL A 74 -0.88 5.82 -0.82
CA VAL A 74 -1.90 6.40 0.07
C VAL A 74 -1.27 6.74 1.40
N TRP A 75 -1.32 8.00 1.78
CA TRP A 75 -0.66 8.51 2.97
C TRP A 75 -1.46 9.60 3.67
N ALA A 76 -1.07 9.90 4.91
CA ALA A 76 -1.60 11.04 5.66
C ALA A 76 -0.60 11.54 6.70
N SER A 77 -0.71 12.81 7.10
CA SER A 77 0.15 13.41 8.13
C SER A 77 -0.02 12.75 9.52
N TRP A 78 -1.22 12.29 9.83
CA TRP A 78 -1.56 11.58 11.07
C TRP A 78 -1.14 10.10 11.09
N CYS A 79 -0.67 9.55 9.97
CA CYS A 79 -0.38 8.12 9.80
C CYS A 79 1.04 7.79 10.28
N ILE A 80 1.19 7.11 11.41
CA ILE A 80 2.49 6.70 11.96
C ILE A 80 3.21 5.70 11.04
N SER A 81 2.49 4.74 10.49
CA SER A 81 3.04 3.73 9.58
C SER A 81 3.54 4.35 8.28
N CYS A 82 2.90 5.42 7.80
CA CYS A 82 3.37 6.17 6.63
C CYS A 82 4.71 6.87 6.92
N ALA A 83 4.93 7.33 8.14
CA ALA A 83 6.22 7.90 8.54
C ALA A 83 7.34 6.84 8.60
N ILE A 84 7.01 5.56 8.79
CA ILE A 84 7.98 4.46 8.80
C ILE A 84 8.42 4.11 7.38
N GLU A 85 7.50 4.09 6.41
CA GLU A 85 7.85 3.79 5.01
C GLU A 85 8.47 4.96 4.25
N HIS A 86 8.24 6.19 4.71
CA HIS A 86 8.63 7.42 4.02
C HIS A 86 10.11 7.48 3.58
N PRO A 87 11.09 7.07 4.41
CA PRO A 87 12.49 7.04 3.97
C PRO A 87 12.73 6.15 2.74
N PHE A 88 12.02 5.02 2.63
CA PHE A 88 12.09 4.15 1.46
C PHE A 88 11.46 4.81 0.22
N LEU A 89 10.33 5.51 0.39
CA LEU A 89 9.71 6.25 -0.72
C LEU A 89 10.61 7.38 -1.25
N MET A 90 11.37 8.04 -0.38
CA MET A 90 12.38 9.04 -0.77
C MET A 90 13.52 8.43 -1.61
N GLU A 91 13.87 7.17 -1.38
CA GLU A 91 14.86 6.46 -2.21
C GLU A 91 14.24 6.03 -3.55
N LEU A 92 12.95 5.70 -3.54
CA LEU A 92 12.21 5.19 -4.70
C LEU A 92 11.86 6.28 -5.73
N GLU A 93 11.72 7.55 -5.32
CA GLU A 93 11.28 8.68 -6.15
C GLU A 93 12.06 8.82 -7.47
N SER A 94 13.35 8.49 -7.46
CA SER A 94 14.22 8.60 -8.63
C SER A 94 14.08 7.44 -9.62
N ALA A 95 13.40 6.36 -9.24
CA ALA A 95 13.33 5.12 -10.01
C ALA A 95 11.97 4.91 -10.69
N VAL A 96 10.91 5.56 -10.20
CA VAL A 96 9.53 5.38 -10.68
C VAL A 96 8.76 6.70 -10.68
N ASN A 97 7.65 6.77 -11.44
CA ASN A 97 6.71 7.88 -11.33
C ASN A 97 5.88 7.70 -10.06
N LEU A 98 6.32 8.31 -8.97
CA LEU A 98 5.69 8.19 -7.66
C LEU A 98 4.75 9.37 -7.41
N ILE A 99 3.47 9.09 -7.15
CA ILE A 99 2.46 10.08 -6.78
C ILE A 99 1.86 9.75 -5.42
N GLY A 100 1.40 10.77 -4.70
CA GLY A 100 0.70 10.62 -3.44
C GLY A 100 -0.83 10.66 -3.60
N LEU A 101 -1.53 9.91 -2.77
CA LEU A 101 -2.95 10.11 -2.47
C LEU A 101 -3.06 10.46 -0.98
N ASN A 102 -3.19 11.75 -0.69
CA ASN A 102 -3.34 12.24 0.69
C ASN A 102 -4.77 11.99 1.17
N TYR A 103 -4.93 11.10 2.13
CA TYR A 103 -6.19 10.47 2.50
C TYR A 103 -6.72 10.99 3.83
N LYS A 104 -7.93 11.61 3.82
CA LYS A 104 -8.65 12.08 5.01
C LYS A 104 -7.76 12.93 5.94
N ASP A 105 -7.10 13.91 5.37
CA ASP A 105 -6.11 14.74 6.05
C ASP A 105 -6.46 16.22 5.90
N ASP A 106 -5.93 17.05 6.79
CA ASP A 106 -5.96 18.50 6.63
C ASP A 106 -4.88 18.93 5.63
N GLN A 107 -5.20 19.87 4.75
CA GLN A 107 -4.31 20.31 3.68
C GLN A 107 -3.02 20.98 4.23
N ASP A 108 -3.16 21.79 5.27
CA ASP A 108 -2.03 22.51 5.86
C ASP A 108 -1.14 21.55 6.66
N ASP A 109 -1.75 20.61 7.39
CA ASP A 109 -1.01 19.56 8.11
C ASP A 109 -0.24 18.66 7.13
N ALA A 110 -0.87 18.25 6.01
CA ALA A 110 -0.23 17.46 4.97
C ALA A 110 0.96 18.20 4.33
N LYS A 111 0.79 19.47 3.97
CA LYS A 111 1.87 20.30 3.41
C LYS A 111 3.02 20.49 4.40
N ASN A 112 2.71 20.79 5.66
CA ASN A 112 3.72 20.95 6.71
C ASN A 112 4.49 19.66 6.96
N TRP A 113 3.82 18.51 6.88
CA TRP A 113 4.44 17.20 7.03
C TRP A 113 5.46 16.93 5.91
N LEU A 114 5.09 17.18 4.64
CA LEU A 114 5.99 17.03 3.49
C LEU A 114 7.16 18.02 3.56
N LEU A 115 6.91 19.28 3.95
CA LEU A 115 7.98 20.27 4.17
C LEU A 115 8.99 19.84 5.23
N ALA A 116 8.54 19.18 6.28
CA ALA A 116 9.39 18.74 7.38
C ALA A 116 10.18 17.46 7.09
N LYS A 117 9.62 16.55 6.28
CA LYS A 117 10.19 15.21 6.03
C LYS A 117 10.77 15.00 4.63
N GLY A 118 10.55 15.92 3.73
CA GLY A 118 10.79 15.78 2.29
C GLY A 118 9.51 15.37 1.54
N ASP A 119 9.45 15.62 0.24
CA ASP A 119 8.33 15.25 -0.62
C ASP A 119 8.84 14.26 -1.69
N PRO A 120 8.51 12.94 -1.58
CA PRO A 120 8.93 11.95 -2.55
C PRO A 120 8.02 11.92 -3.78
N TYR A 121 6.92 12.68 -3.78
CA TYR A 121 5.88 12.60 -4.80
C TYR A 121 6.08 13.66 -5.88
N GLU A 122 5.89 13.28 -7.14
CA GLU A 122 5.76 14.24 -8.23
C GLU A 122 4.63 15.24 -7.93
N PHE A 123 3.53 14.73 -7.40
CA PHE A 123 2.43 15.50 -6.80
C PHE A 123 1.61 14.60 -5.89
N SER A 124 0.81 15.21 -5.01
CA SER A 124 -0.15 14.49 -4.17
C SER A 124 -1.58 14.95 -4.45
N ILE A 125 -2.46 14.01 -4.81
CA ILE A 125 -3.91 14.21 -4.87
C ILE A 125 -4.42 14.38 -3.45
N HIS A 126 -5.19 15.43 -3.17
CA HIS A 126 -5.77 15.67 -1.85
C HIS A 126 -7.22 15.19 -1.82
N ASP A 127 -7.48 14.12 -1.07
CA ASP A 127 -8.81 13.51 -0.85
C ASP A 127 -9.25 13.66 0.62
N PRO A 128 -9.66 14.86 1.04
CA PRO A 128 -9.94 15.16 2.45
C PRO A 128 -11.14 14.39 3.01
N ILE A 129 -12.06 13.95 2.13
CA ILE A 129 -13.24 13.17 2.52
C ILE A 129 -12.97 11.67 2.40
N GLY A 130 -12.05 11.27 1.51
CA GLY A 130 -11.72 9.89 1.21
C GLY A 130 -12.69 9.22 0.23
N THR A 131 -13.34 10.00 -0.62
CA THR A 131 -14.32 9.47 -1.59
C THR A 131 -13.63 8.70 -2.70
N PHE A 132 -12.60 9.29 -3.31
CA PHE A 132 -11.81 8.62 -4.35
C PHE A 132 -11.07 7.40 -3.80
N ALA A 133 -10.47 7.54 -2.62
CA ALA A 133 -9.83 6.43 -1.93
C ALA A 133 -10.80 5.26 -1.69
N LEU A 134 -12.05 5.54 -1.26
CA LEU A 134 -13.07 4.52 -1.07
C LEU A 134 -13.45 3.82 -2.38
N ASP A 135 -13.66 4.58 -3.46
CA ASP A 135 -14.03 4.04 -4.78
C ASP A 135 -12.88 3.20 -5.36
N LEU A 136 -11.63 3.53 -5.03
CA LEU A 136 -10.44 2.78 -5.40
C LEU A 136 -10.25 1.49 -4.56
N GLY A 137 -10.97 1.36 -3.44
CA GLY A 137 -10.89 0.20 -2.55
C GLY A 137 -9.90 0.37 -1.40
N VAL A 138 -9.47 1.60 -1.09
CA VAL A 138 -8.60 1.89 0.06
C VAL A 138 -9.32 1.58 1.37
N SER A 139 -8.68 0.81 2.23
CA SER A 139 -9.15 0.48 3.57
C SER A 139 -8.52 1.37 4.66
N GLY A 140 -7.34 1.93 4.39
CA GLY A 140 -6.60 2.78 5.32
C GLY A 140 -5.33 3.36 4.72
N ALA A 141 -4.41 3.80 5.57
CA ALA A 141 -3.08 4.23 5.18
C ALA A 141 -2.02 3.56 6.09
N PRO A 142 -0.87 3.12 5.54
CA PRO A 142 -0.47 3.25 4.14
C PRO A 142 -0.98 2.10 3.26
N GLU A 143 -1.22 2.41 1.99
CA GLU A 143 -1.48 1.44 0.93
C GLU A 143 -0.78 1.91 -0.35
N THR A 144 -0.36 0.97 -1.21
CA THR A 144 0.36 1.31 -2.44
C THR A 144 -0.22 0.58 -3.64
N PHE A 145 -0.47 1.34 -4.70
CA PHE A 145 -1.01 0.86 -5.97
C PHE A 145 0.04 0.95 -7.07
N LEU A 146 0.14 -0.09 -7.88
CA LEU A 146 0.85 -0.06 -9.15
C LEU A 146 -0.18 0.10 -10.27
N ILE A 147 -0.05 1.15 -11.06
CA ILE A 147 -1.02 1.55 -12.08
C ILE A 147 -0.32 1.55 -13.44
N VAL A 148 -0.96 0.92 -14.44
CA VAL A 148 -0.48 0.85 -15.81
C VAL A 148 -1.67 0.93 -16.76
N ASN A 149 -1.60 1.78 -17.79
CA ASN A 149 -2.66 1.93 -18.79
C ASN A 149 -4.05 2.19 -18.17
N ASN A 150 -4.13 3.06 -17.17
CA ASN A 150 -5.36 3.39 -16.42
C ASN A 150 -5.97 2.21 -15.63
N GLU A 151 -5.20 1.16 -15.38
CA GLU A 151 -5.63 0.02 -14.57
C GLU A 151 -4.72 -0.17 -13.36
N VAL A 152 -5.28 -0.44 -12.20
CA VAL A 152 -4.56 -0.99 -11.06
C VAL A 152 -4.15 -2.42 -11.39
N VAL A 153 -2.85 -2.70 -11.37
CA VAL A 153 -2.30 -4.05 -11.63
C VAL A 153 -1.81 -4.73 -10.36
N LEU A 154 -1.59 -3.94 -9.31
CA LEU A 154 -1.22 -4.41 -7.98
C LEU A 154 -1.73 -3.43 -6.93
N HIS A 155 -2.35 -3.94 -5.88
CA HIS A 155 -2.71 -3.21 -4.68
C HIS A 155 -2.10 -3.91 -3.46
N TYR A 156 -1.31 -3.17 -2.70
CA TYR A 156 -0.67 -3.65 -1.48
C TYR A 156 -1.11 -2.82 -0.28
N VAL A 157 -1.58 -3.49 0.78
CA VAL A 157 -2.01 -2.86 2.04
C VAL A 157 -0.93 -3.04 3.09
N GLY A 158 -0.35 -1.94 3.56
CA GLY A 158 0.68 -1.93 4.60
C GLY A 158 1.94 -1.17 4.19
N ILE A 159 2.94 -1.23 5.04
CA ILE A 159 4.22 -0.53 4.88
C ILE A 159 5.01 -1.15 3.74
N VAL A 160 5.34 -0.35 2.72
CA VAL A 160 6.28 -0.74 1.67
C VAL A 160 7.71 -0.43 2.13
N ASN A 161 8.59 -1.41 1.95
CA ASN A 161 10.02 -1.31 2.18
C ASN A 161 10.77 -2.04 1.06
N GLN A 162 12.11 -2.08 1.14
CA GLN A 162 12.96 -2.72 0.14
C GLN A 162 12.55 -4.18 -0.14
N ASP A 163 12.26 -4.98 0.90
CA ASP A 163 11.93 -6.39 0.73
C ASP A 163 10.56 -6.57 0.04
N ILE A 164 9.55 -5.79 0.47
CA ILE A 164 8.22 -5.79 -0.16
C ILE A 164 8.32 -5.34 -1.62
N TRP A 165 9.08 -4.28 -1.88
CA TRP A 165 9.29 -3.78 -3.24
C TRP A 165 9.91 -4.85 -4.15
N MET A 166 11.02 -5.42 -3.76
CA MET A 166 11.77 -6.42 -4.54
C MET A 166 10.97 -7.70 -4.77
N ASN A 167 10.12 -8.10 -3.83
CA ASN A 167 9.38 -9.34 -3.93
C ASN A 167 8.04 -9.22 -4.69
N TYR A 168 7.40 -8.04 -4.67
CA TYR A 168 6.03 -7.90 -5.18
C TYR A 168 5.87 -6.87 -6.29
N PHE A 169 6.56 -5.74 -6.24
CA PHE A 169 6.45 -4.65 -7.21
C PHE A 169 7.44 -4.81 -8.37
N ASP A 170 8.72 -4.95 -8.05
CA ASP A 170 9.79 -5.03 -9.04
C ASP A 170 9.59 -6.12 -10.10
N PRO A 171 9.16 -7.35 -9.77
CA PRO A 171 8.89 -8.37 -10.79
C PRO A 171 7.84 -7.95 -11.82
N ILE A 172 6.80 -7.20 -11.41
CA ILE A 172 5.76 -6.70 -12.31
C ILE A 172 6.30 -5.55 -13.16
N VAL A 173 7.05 -4.65 -12.52
CA VAL A 173 7.72 -3.54 -13.20
C VAL A 173 8.66 -4.05 -14.29
N GLN A 174 9.51 -5.03 -13.99
CA GLN A 174 10.42 -5.64 -14.97
C GLN A 174 9.66 -6.36 -16.10
N GLU A 175 8.60 -7.11 -15.79
CA GLU A 175 7.77 -7.76 -16.81
C GLU A 175 7.18 -6.77 -17.82
N ILE A 176 6.82 -5.56 -17.38
CA ILE A 176 6.28 -4.52 -18.25
C ILE A 176 7.37 -3.91 -19.12
N PHE A 177 8.56 -3.67 -18.56
CA PHE A 177 9.72 -3.15 -19.32
C PHE A 177 10.23 -4.13 -20.36
N ASP A 178 10.26 -5.43 -20.07
CA ASP A 178 10.75 -6.46 -20.99
C ASP A 178 9.80 -6.69 -22.19
N LYS A 179 8.56 -6.22 -22.12
CA LYS A 179 7.56 -6.30 -23.22
C LYS A 179 7.63 -5.10 -24.17
N LYS A 180 8.47 -4.11 -23.89
CA LYS A 180 8.66 -2.88 -24.69
C LYS A 180 9.77 -3.05 -25.71
#